data_521adf0515a613278e5edc90867534c4
#
_entry.id   521adf0515a613278e5edc90867534c4
#
_cell.length_a   1.000
_cell.length_b   1.000
_cell.length_c   1.000
_cell.angle_alpha   90.00
_cell.angle_beta   90.00
_cell.angle_gamma   90.00
#
_symmetry.space_group_name_H-M   'P 1'
#
loop_
_entity.id
_entity.type
_entity.pdbx_description
1 polymer ?
#
loop_
_entity_poly.entity_id
_entity_poly.type
_entity_poly.pdbx_seq_one_letter_code
_entity_poly.pdbx_strand_id
1 'polypeptide(L)'
;MSSMTANVLMIGDIVGAPGLRALFTFLPTLIRKTEADLVVANGENALKGYGIGPDEIAAMRSYGVDIITSGNHVWERKEAAALLESEAQLLRPANYPKGLPGRGFAYVGGRVSAGQQAIVRASGAAARFEWLVVNLQGRRSMYDIDCPFTKADQLLAAAARDHPNALIVVDFHAESNEEKEALAWYLDGRISAVAGTHTHVPSVDERVLPKGTGYLTDLGMTGPIDSVIGMNGDICIRRFITQIPYKMETAEGSSAIMGAIFRIEPKSHRCVEIERVFQSL
;
A
#
# COMPACT_ATOMS: atom_id res chain seq x y z
N MET A 1 -8.12 4.95 30.65
CA MET A 1 -8.39 5.82 29.50
C MET A 1 -7.76 5.14 28.31
N SER A 2 -8.56 4.73 27.32
CA SER A 2 -8.01 4.16 26.07
C SER A 2 -7.14 5.25 25.44
N SER A 3 -5.85 5.00 25.24
CA SER A 3 -4.99 5.93 24.50
C SER A 3 -5.48 6.00 23.07
N MET A 4 -5.70 7.20 22.58
CA MET A 4 -6.16 7.46 21.23
C MET A 4 -5.05 7.06 20.25
N THR A 5 -5.30 6.07 19.39
CA THR A 5 -4.36 5.64 18.34
C THR A 5 -4.62 6.37 17.03
N ALA A 6 -3.59 6.47 16.20
CA ALA A 6 -3.67 6.80 14.79
C ALA A 6 -3.66 5.50 13.98
N ASN A 7 -4.67 5.28 13.16
CA ASN A 7 -4.92 3.99 12.53
C ASN A 7 -4.69 4.08 11.02
N VAL A 8 -3.75 3.31 10.48
CA VAL A 8 -3.56 3.19 9.04
C VAL A 8 -3.97 1.81 8.55
N LEU A 9 -4.88 1.78 7.59
CA LEU A 9 -5.29 0.57 6.88
C LEU A 9 -4.48 0.47 5.58
N MET A 10 -3.64 -0.55 5.49
CA MET A 10 -2.86 -0.86 4.29
C MET A 10 -3.47 -2.06 3.58
N ILE A 11 -3.78 -1.91 2.30
CA ILE A 11 -4.43 -2.91 1.44
C ILE A 11 -3.42 -3.43 0.43
N GLY A 12 -3.34 -4.75 0.30
CA GLY A 12 -2.46 -5.43 -0.64
C GLY A 12 -2.85 -5.22 -2.11
N ASP A 13 -2.05 -5.80 -2.99
CA ASP A 13 -2.11 -5.60 -4.44
C ASP A 13 -3.52 -5.79 -5.01
N ILE A 14 -4.10 -4.73 -5.57
CA ILE A 14 -5.44 -4.76 -6.17
C ILE A 14 -5.33 -5.34 -7.57
N VAL A 15 -5.96 -6.49 -7.81
CA VAL A 15 -5.86 -7.22 -9.07
C VAL A 15 -7.16 -7.19 -9.86
N GLY A 16 -7.17 -6.41 -10.93
CA GLY A 16 -8.24 -6.35 -11.92
C GLY A 16 -9.61 -5.94 -11.37
N ALA A 17 -10.64 -6.16 -12.18
CA ALA A 17 -12.02 -5.86 -11.79
C ALA A 17 -12.51 -6.63 -10.54
N PRO A 18 -12.13 -7.89 -10.29
CA PRO A 18 -12.46 -8.58 -9.04
C PRO A 18 -11.91 -7.88 -7.80
N GLY A 19 -10.67 -7.35 -7.87
CA GLY A 19 -10.08 -6.58 -6.78
C GLY A 19 -10.81 -5.28 -6.52
N LEU A 20 -11.19 -4.54 -7.56
CA LEU A 20 -11.99 -3.33 -7.42
C LEU A 20 -13.38 -3.62 -6.86
N ARG A 21 -14.02 -4.76 -7.21
CA ARG A 21 -15.30 -5.17 -6.61
C ARG A 21 -15.16 -5.47 -5.12
N ALA A 22 -14.10 -6.20 -4.73
CA ALA A 22 -13.84 -6.47 -3.30
C ALA A 22 -13.59 -5.18 -2.54
N LEU A 23 -12.83 -4.26 -3.09
CA LEU A 23 -12.57 -2.95 -2.51
C LEU A 23 -13.88 -2.17 -2.31
N PHE A 24 -14.71 -2.06 -3.36
CA PHE A 24 -16.02 -1.41 -3.30
C PHE A 24 -16.91 -1.98 -2.19
N THR A 25 -16.95 -3.30 -2.09
CA THR A 25 -17.85 -4.00 -1.16
C THR A 25 -17.40 -3.85 0.29
N PHE A 26 -16.12 -4.01 0.57
CA PHE A 26 -15.65 -4.16 1.95
C PHE A 26 -15.02 -2.91 2.53
N LEU A 27 -14.31 -2.11 1.72
CA LEU A 27 -13.48 -1.02 2.24
C LEU A 27 -14.28 0.03 3.05
N PRO A 28 -15.48 0.51 2.63
CA PRO A 28 -16.21 1.50 3.41
C PRO A 28 -16.59 1.01 4.81
N THR A 29 -16.86 -0.30 4.94
CA THR A 29 -17.17 -0.91 6.24
C THR A 29 -15.92 -1.12 7.08
N LEU A 30 -14.81 -1.53 6.47
CA LEU A 30 -13.52 -1.67 7.14
C LEU A 30 -13.04 -0.33 7.69
N ILE A 31 -13.11 0.75 6.92
CA ILE A 31 -12.74 2.10 7.38
C ILE A 31 -13.49 2.47 8.66
N ARG A 32 -14.81 2.23 8.69
CA ARG A 32 -15.63 2.52 9.88
C ARG A 32 -15.29 1.62 11.06
N LYS A 33 -15.16 0.29 10.81
CA LYS A 33 -14.87 -0.69 11.86
C LYS A 33 -13.50 -0.51 12.50
N THR A 34 -12.51 -0.18 11.70
CA THR A 34 -11.13 0.00 12.16
C THR A 34 -10.81 1.43 12.57
N GLU A 35 -11.76 2.35 12.39
CA GLU A 35 -11.56 3.79 12.61
C GLU A 35 -10.31 4.31 11.88
N ALA A 36 -10.10 3.85 10.63
CA ALA A 36 -8.92 4.18 9.87
C ALA A 36 -8.83 5.69 9.59
N ASP A 37 -7.71 6.30 10.03
CA ASP A 37 -7.37 7.70 9.76
C ASP A 37 -6.72 7.86 8.38
N LEU A 38 -6.12 6.79 7.85
CA LEU A 38 -5.47 6.75 6.53
C LEU A 38 -5.72 5.39 5.87
N VAL A 39 -5.97 5.38 4.56
CA VAL A 39 -6.04 4.17 3.73
C VAL A 39 -5.01 4.25 2.62
N VAL A 40 -4.08 3.30 2.61
CA VAL A 40 -3.08 3.10 1.56
C VAL A 40 -3.38 1.79 0.85
N ALA A 41 -3.36 1.78 -0.48
CA ALA A 41 -3.61 0.56 -1.25
C ALA A 41 -2.66 0.46 -2.43
N ASN A 42 -2.10 -0.73 -2.69
CA ASN A 42 -1.29 -0.94 -3.88
C ASN A 42 -2.19 -1.20 -5.10
N GLY A 43 -2.12 -0.30 -6.08
CA GLY A 43 -2.98 -0.30 -7.26
C GLY A 43 -2.30 -0.72 -8.56
N GLU A 44 -1.05 -1.19 -8.52
CA GLU A 44 -0.28 -1.43 -9.75
C GLU A 44 -0.87 -2.49 -10.68
N ASN A 45 -1.75 -3.36 -10.16
CA ASN A 45 -2.37 -4.45 -10.89
C ASN A 45 -3.87 -4.24 -11.15
N ALA A 46 -4.40 -3.04 -10.85
CA ALA A 46 -5.83 -2.75 -10.90
C ALA A 46 -6.41 -2.83 -12.32
N LEU A 47 -5.66 -2.42 -13.35
CA LEU A 47 -6.13 -2.48 -14.74
C LEU A 47 -5.77 -3.82 -15.39
N LYS A 48 -6.71 -4.77 -15.35
CA LYS A 48 -6.58 -6.09 -15.99
C LYS A 48 -5.35 -6.89 -15.55
N GLY A 49 -4.95 -6.71 -14.28
CA GLY A 49 -3.82 -7.43 -13.69
C GLY A 49 -2.43 -6.81 -13.93
N TYR A 50 -2.32 -5.72 -14.71
CA TYR A 50 -1.05 -5.05 -15.00
C TYR A 50 -1.24 -3.55 -15.22
N GLY A 51 -0.62 -2.73 -14.39
CA GLY A 51 -0.73 -1.27 -14.46
C GLY A 51 -2.02 -0.74 -13.86
N ILE A 52 -2.19 0.58 -13.92
CA ILE A 52 -3.35 1.31 -13.44
C ILE A 52 -3.77 2.35 -14.48
N GLY A 53 -5.06 2.61 -14.57
CA GLY A 53 -5.65 3.62 -15.44
C GLY A 53 -6.42 4.69 -14.67
N PRO A 54 -6.88 5.76 -15.36
CA PRO A 54 -7.61 6.84 -14.72
C PRO A 54 -8.92 6.39 -14.07
N ASP A 55 -9.62 5.43 -14.67
CA ASP A 55 -10.89 4.92 -14.14
C ASP A 55 -10.67 4.12 -12.86
N GLU A 56 -9.61 3.31 -12.79
CA GLU A 56 -9.22 2.56 -11.60
C GLU A 56 -8.81 3.51 -10.45
N ILE A 57 -8.05 4.56 -10.75
CA ILE A 57 -7.67 5.59 -9.77
C ILE A 57 -8.93 6.27 -9.22
N ALA A 58 -9.83 6.72 -10.09
CA ALA A 58 -11.07 7.37 -9.70
C ALA A 58 -11.96 6.44 -8.85
N ALA A 59 -12.08 5.16 -9.23
CA ALA A 59 -12.82 4.14 -8.49
C ALA A 59 -12.23 3.94 -7.09
N MET A 60 -10.93 3.65 -6.98
CA MET A 60 -10.24 3.44 -5.70
C MET A 60 -10.43 4.63 -4.75
N ARG A 61 -10.28 5.86 -5.25
CA ARG A 61 -10.52 7.09 -4.47
C ARG A 61 -11.97 7.20 -4.00
N SER A 62 -12.93 6.90 -4.88
CA SER A 62 -14.36 6.97 -4.55
C SER A 62 -14.76 5.95 -3.48
N TYR A 63 -14.07 4.79 -3.42
CA TYR A 63 -14.29 3.74 -2.41
C TYR A 63 -13.61 4.06 -1.09
N GLY A 64 -12.70 5.01 -1.10
CA GLY A 64 -12.09 5.51 0.12
C GLY A 64 -10.59 5.28 0.26
N VAL A 65 -9.86 5.00 -0.79
CA VAL A 65 -8.39 5.01 -0.78
C VAL A 65 -7.87 6.45 -0.77
N ASP A 66 -6.95 6.77 0.13
CA ASP A 66 -6.34 8.10 0.24
C ASP A 66 -5.05 8.20 -0.58
N ILE A 67 -4.21 7.14 -0.54
CA ILE A 67 -2.97 7.04 -1.29
C ILE A 67 -2.93 5.71 -2.03
N ILE A 68 -2.58 5.75 -3.29
CA ILE A 68 -2.36 4.59 -4.14
C ILE A 68 -0.86 4.43 -4.33
N THR A 69 -0.31 3.31 -3.88
CA THR A 69 1.07 2.90 -4.15
C THR A 69 1.15 2.02 -5.37
N SER A 70 2.35 1.76 -5.85
CA SER A 70 2.61 0.89 -6.99
C SER A 70 3.94 0.14 -6.85
N GLY A 71 4.40 -0.50 -7.91
CA GLY A 71 5.64 -1.26 -7.93
C GLY A 71 6.22 -1.35 -9.34
N ASN A 72 6.67 -2.55 -9.73
CA ASN A 72 7.34 -2.78 -11.01
C ASN A 72 6.43 -2.68 -12.25
N HIS A 73 5.11 -2.81 -12.07
CA HIS A 73 4.14 -2.65 -13.17
C HIS A 73 3.66 -1.21 -13.37
N VAL A 74 4.20 -0.24 -12.66
CA VAL A 74 3.80 1.17 -12.74
C VAL A 74 3.91 1.76 -14.16
N TRP A 75 4.84 1.24 -14.99
CA TRP A 75 5.11 1.72 -16.36
C TRP A 75 4.40 0.92 -17.47
N GLU A 76 3.56 -0.07 -17.12
CA GLU A 76 2.93 -0.97 -18.11
C GLU A 76 1.95 -0.25 -19.06
N ARG A 77 1.45 0.92 -18.69
CA ARG A 77 0.49 1.68 -19.49
C ARG A 77 1.13 2.90 -20.12
N LYS A 78 0.74 3.21 -21.36
CA LYS A 78 1.23 4.39 -22.09
C LYS A 78 0.96 5.69 -21.36
N GLU A 79 -0.16 5.74 -20.64
CA GLU A 79 -0.63 6.89 -19.89
C GLU A 79 0.05 7.04 -18.51
N ALA A 80 0.85 6.06 -18.08
CA ALA A 80 1.43 6.01 -16.72
C ALA A 80 2.20 7.28 -16.35
N ALA A 81 3.02 7.79 -17.27
CA ALA A 81 3.80 9.00 -17.04
C ALA A 81 2.91 10.22 -16.75
N ALA A 82 1.88 10.43 -17.58
CA ALA A 82 0.95 11.55 -17.41
C ALA A 82 0.10 11.40 -16.14
N LEU A 83 -0.34 10.18 -15.80
CA LEU A 83 -1.08 9.90 -14.58
C LEU A 83 -0.24 10.17 -13.33
N LEU A 84 1.02 9.72 -13.32
CA LEU A 84 1.94 9.95 -12.20
C LEU A 84 2.25 11.43 -11.98
N GLU A 85 2.23 12.26 -13.02
CA GLU A 85 2.40 13.72 -12.91
C GLU A 85 1.12 14.43 -12.42
N SER A 86 -0.04 14.02 -12.92
CA SER A 86 -1.31 14.68 -12.62
C SER A 86 -1.94 14.22 -11.30
N GLU A 87 -1.76 12.96 -10.91
CA GLU A 87 -2.39 12.36 -9.73
C GLU A 87 -1.47 12.39 -8.51
N ALA A 88 -1.64 13.41 -7.68
CA ALA A 88 -0.80 13.60 -6.49
C ALA A 88 -0.87 12.46 -5.47
N GLN A 89 -1.93 11.64 -5.52
CA GLN A 89 -2.17 10.51 -4.62
C GLN A 89 -1.68 9.18 -5.20
N LEU A 90 -1.20 9.16 -6.45
CA LEU A 90 -0.57 7.98 -7.06
C LEU A 90 0.94 8.08 -6.88
N LEU A 91 1.51 7.08 -6.19
CA LEU A 91 2.94 7.01 -5.92
C LEU A 91 3.57 5.88 -6.75
N ARG A 92 4.72 6.20 -7.37
CA ARG A 92 5.66 5.18 -7.86
C ARG A 92 6.70 4.87 -6.79
N PRO A 93 7.46 3.78 -6.89
CA PRO A 93 8.60 3.57 -5.99
C PRO A 93 9.58 4.75 -6.03
N ALA A 94 9.93 5.27 -4.84
CA ALA A 94 10.76 6.45 -4.67
C ALA A 94 12.20 6.22 -5.12
N ASN A 95 12.64 4.98 -5.12
CA ASN A 95 14.00 4.58 -5.51
C ASN A 95 14.16 4.29 -7.02
N TYR A 96 13.20 4.66 -7.87
CA TYR A 96 13.49 4.84 -9.29
C TYR A 96 14.43 6.04 -9.51
N PRO A 97 15.21 6.06 -10.61
CA PRO A 97 16.14 7.16 -10.91
C PRO A 97 15.48 8.54 -10.88
N LYS A 98 16.28 9.57 -10.59
CA LYS A 98 15.82 10.96 -10.57
C LYS A 98 15.34 11.41 -11.95
N GLY A 99 14.38 12.33 -11.97
CA GLY A 99 13.87 12.94 -13.21
C GLY A 99 12.74 12.17 -13.89
N LEU A 100 12.32 11.04 -13.34
CA LEU A 100 11.14 10.33 -13.83
C LEU A 100 9.84 10.99 -13.36
N PRO A 101 8.75 10.90 -14.15
CA PRO A 101 7.43 11.43 -13.78
C PRO A 101 6.94 10.96 -12.42
N GLY A 102 6.18 11.82 -11.76
CA GLY A 102 5.53 11.51 -10.50
C GLY A 102 6.45 11.51 -9.28
N ARG A 103 5.91 11.08 -8.17
CA ARG A 103 6.56 11.10 -6.86
C ARG A 103 6.52 9.72 -6.20
N GLY A 104 7.43 9.48 -5.26
CA GLY A 104 7.50 8.21 -4.54
C GLY A 104 7.10 8.33 -3.07
N PHE A 105 6.62 9.49 -2.66
CA PHE A 105 6.13 9.75 -1.31
C PHE A 105 5.12 10.89 -1.32
N ALA A 106 4.26 10.93 -0.30
CA ALA A 106 3.30 12.02 -0.10
C ALA A 106 3.12 12.32 1.38
N TYR A 107 3.03 13.61 1.71
CA TYR A 107 2.52 14.07 2.99
C TYR A 107 1.01 14.25 2.88
N VAL A 108 0.25 13.67 3.80
CA VAL A 108 -1.20 13.73 3.80
C VAL A 108 -1.72 13.96 5.22
N GLY A 109 -2.79 14.75 5.34
CA GLY A 109 -3.56 14.81 6.58
C GLY A 109 -4.43 13.57 6.73
N GLY A 110 -4.50 13.01 7.93
CA GLY A 110 -5.38 11.89 8.23
C GLY A 110 -6.86 12.27 8.08
N ARG A 111 -7.70 11.26 7.89
CA ARG A 111 -9.16 11.42 7.82
C ARG A 111 -9.71 11.90 9.13
N VAL A 112 -10.81 12.60 9.04
CA VAL A 112 -11.63 12.93 10.19
C VAL A 112 -12.84 12.01 10.14
N SER A 113 -13.12 11.29 11.23
CA SER A 113 -14.28 10.38 11.30
C SER A 113 -15.58 11.11 10.94
N ALA A 114 -16.57 10.38 10.43
CA ALA A 114 -17.82 10.98 9.95
C ALA A 114 -18.51 11.89 10.99
N GLY A 115 -18.40 11.57 12.28
CA GLY A 115 -18.89 12.43 13.37
C GLY A 115 -18.07 13.69 13.59
N GLN A 116 -16.77 13.66 13.28
CA GLN A 116 -15.86 14.79 13.41
C GLN A 116 -15.81 15.66 12.14
N GLN A 117 -16.14 15.10 10.95
CA GLN A 117 -16.16 15.86 9.70
C GLN A 117 -17.08 17.08 9.75
N ALA A 118 -18.22 16.99 10.43
CA ALA A 118 -19.12 18.13 10.62
C ALA A 118 -18.48 19.20 11.51
N ILE A 119 -17.76 18.81 12.56
CA ILE A 119 -17.09 19.72 13.50
C ILE A 119 -15.86 20.37 12.83
N VAL A 120 -15.07 19.60 12.08
CA VAL A 120 -13.86 20.10 11.39
C VAL A 120 -14.24 21.05 10.26
N ARG A 121 -15.27 20.76 9.45
CA ARG A 121 -15.78 21.69 8.42
C ARG A 121 -16.31 22.99 9.03
N ALA A 122 -16.91 22.92 10.21
CA ALA A 122 -17.43 24.10 10.92
C ALA A 122 -16.34 24.91 11.64
N SER A 123 -15.25 24.26 12.08
CA SER A 123 -14.19 24.88 12.89
C SER A 123 -12.92 25.25 12.11
N GLY A 124 -12.79 24.84 10.85
CA GLY A 124 -11.54 25.01 10.07
C GLY A 124 -10.36 24.24 10.65
N ALA A 125 -10.60 23.23 11.51
CA ALA A 125 -9.55 22.47 12.18
C ALA A 125 -8.74 21.65 11.17
N ALA A 126 -7.41 21.56 11.39
CA ALA A 126 -6.49 20.74 10.62
C ALA A 126 -6.80 19.24 10.78
N ALA A 127 -6.31 18.42 9.85
CA ALA A 127 -6.34 16.98 9.97
C ALA A 127 -5.75 16.53 11.32
N ARG A 128 -6.30 15.43 11.87
CA ARG A 128 -5.96 14.94 13.21
C ARG A 128 -4.49 14.53 13.33
N PHE A 129 -3.94 13.97 12.26
CA PHE A 129 -2.56 13.51 12.17
C PHE A 129 -1.96 13.89 10.81
N GLU A 130 -0.65 14.11 10.80
CA GLU A 130 0.11 14.22 9.57
C GLU A 130 0.77 12.88 9.28
N TRP A 131 0.69 12.41 8.06
CA TRP A 131 1.27 11.16 7.60
C TRP A 131 2.27 11.41 6.49
N LEU A 132 3.37 10.66 6.52
CA LEU A 132 4.25 10.48 5.37
C LEU A 132 4.06 9.04 4.86
N VAL A 133 3.51 8.90 3.67
CA VAL A 133 3.45 7.62 2.96
C VAL A 133 4.61 7.54 2.00
N VAL A 134 5.38 6.47 2.09
CA VAL A 134 6.54 6.20 1.21
C VAL A 134 6.31 4.90 0.47
N ASN A 135 6.49 4.92 -0.85
CA ASN A 135 6.52 3.72 -1.67
C ASN A 135 7.97 3.41 -2.05
N LEU A 136 8.44 2.22 -1.78
CA LEU A 136 9.76 1.71 -2.14
C LEU A 136 9.65 0.40 -2.91
N GLN A 137 10.66 0.06 -3.71
CA GLN A 137 10.74 -1.23 -4.40
C GLN A 137 12.04 -1.93 -4.08
N GLY A 138 11.97 -3.25 -3.90
CA GLY A 138 13.12 -4.12 -3.76
C GLY A 138 13.92 -4.25 -5.06
N ARG A 139 15.11 -4.86 -4.96
CA ARG A 139 16.00 -5.09 -6.09
C ARG A 139 16.26 -6.58 -6.33
N ARG A 140 16.20 -7.39 -5.27
CA ARG A 140 16.48 -8.82 -5.38
C ARG A 140 15.39 -9.50 -6.22
N SER A 141 15.79 -10.10 -7.35
CA SER A 141 14.89 -10.72 -8.33
C SER A 141 13.90 -9.73 -8.99
N MET A 142 14.22 -8.44 -8.99
CA MET A 142 13.45 -7.35 -9.59
C MET A 142 14.37 -6.47 -10.46
N TYR A 143 13.91 -5.30 -10.90
CA TYR A 143 14.70 -4.37 -11.70
C TYR A 143 15.87 -3.75 -10.91
N ASP A 144 16.99 -3.51 -11.58
CA ASP A 144 18.13 -2.75 -11.06
C ASP A 144 17.80 -1.25 -11.00
N ILE A 145 17.35 -0.82 -9.83
CA ILE A 145 17.03 0.57 -9.51
C ILE A 145 17.87 1.04 -8.31
N ASP A 146 17.75 2.29 -7.90
CA ASP A 146 18.49 2.83 -6.76
C ASP A 146 18.21 2.03 -5.46
N CYS A 147 19.16 2.05 -4.54
CA CYS A 147 19.06 1.31 -3.27
C CYS A 147 17.88 1.81 -2.40
N PRO A 148 16.91 0.96 -2.03
CA PRO A 148 15.78 1.38 -1.21
C PRO A 148 16.20 1.82 0.21
N PHE A 149 17.25 1.24 0.79
CA PHE A 149 17.79 1.63 2.09
C PHE A 149 18.33 3.06 2.08
N THR A 150 19.18 3.38 1.09
CA THR A 150 19.73 4.74 0.91
C THR A 150 18.63 5.74 0.60
N LYS A 151 17.63 5.36 -0.20
CA LYS A 151 16.50 6.23 -0.50
C LYS A 151 15.66 6.50 0.75
N ALA A 152 15.40 5.49 1.57
CA ALA A 152 14.72 5.65 2.85
C ALA A 152 15.45 6.65 3.75
N ASP A 153 16.77 6.52 3.91
CA ASP A 153 17.58 7.48 4.70
C ASP A 153 17.39 8.92 4.25
N GLN A 154 17.44 9.16 2.92
CA GLN A 154 17.25 10.49 2.36
C GLN A 154 15.87 11.08 2.70
N LEU A 155 14.82 10.27 2.57
CA LEU A 155 13.44 10.68 2.84
C LEU A 155 13.22 10.92 4.33
N LEU A 156 13.73 10.04 5.20
CA LEU A 156 13.61 10.17 6.65
C LEU A 156 14.37 11.38 7.19
N ALA A 157 15.56 11.67 6.64
CA ALA A 157 16.31 12.86 7.02
C ALA A 157 15.57 14.16 6.63
N ALA A 158 14.91 14.17 5.47
CA ALA A 158 14.07 15.30 5.06
C ALA A 158 12.83 15.41 5.95
N ALA A 159 12.14 14.30 6.23
CA ALA A 159 10.97 14.28 7.10
C ALA A 159 11.28 14.78 8.52
N ALA A 160 12.38 14.32 9.11
CA ALA A 160 12.79 14.75 10.46
C ALA A 160 13.06 16.26 10.55
N ARG A 161 13.51 16.89 9.45
CA ARG A 161 13.77 18.32 9.39
C ARG A 161 12.50 19.13 9.15
N ASP A 162 11.69 18.71 8.18
CA ASP A 162 10.60 19.53 7.62
C ASP A 162 9.24 19.16 8.23
N HIS A 163 9.07 17.90 8.68
CA HIS A 163 7.82 17.32 9.20
C HIS A 163 8.06 16.39 10.41
N PRO A 164 8.65 16.89 11.52
CA PRO A 164 9.13 16.07 12.65
C PRO A 164 8.01 15.27 13.36
N ASN A 165 6.76 15.66 13.20
CA ASN A 165 5.60 15.01 13.83
C ASN A 165 4.86 14.05 12.88
N ALA A 166 5.31 13.87 11.63
CA ALA A 166 4.64 12.99 10.69
C ALA A 166 4.78 11.52 11.10
N LEU A 167 3.66 10.80 11.11
CA LEU A 167 3.64 9.34 11.24
C LEU A 167 4.05 8.74 9.90
N ILE A 168 5.07 7.90 9.89
CA ILE A 168 5.69 7.41 8.65
C ILE A 168 5.29 5.97 8.39
N VAL A 169 4.71 5.72 7.22
CA VAL A 169 4.34 4.38 6.77
C VAL A 169 4.97 4.07 5.40
N VAL A 170 5.43 2.84 5.23
CA VAL A 170 6.13 2.40 4.03
C VAL A 170 5.40 1.22 3.41
N ASP A 171 5.06 1.33 2.11
CA ASP A 171 4.78 0.18 1.25
C ASP A 171 6.09 -0.24 0.57
N PHE A 172 6.56 -1.44 0.90
CA PHE A 172 7.77 -2.00 0.31
C PHE A 172 7.43 -3.12 -0.68
N HIS A 173 7.35 -2.74 -1.94
CA HIS A 173 7.02 -3.63 -3.04
C HIS A 173 8.24 -4.46 -3.46
N ALA A 174 8.33 -5.69 -2.98
CA ALA A 174 9.53 -6.52 -3.19
C ALA A 174 9.21 -8.01 -3.32
N GLU A 175 9.98 -8.73 -4.15
CA GLU A 175 9.89 -10.18 -4.32
C GLU A 175 10.48 -10.92 -3.11
N SER A 176 11.64 -10.48 -2.63
CA SER A 176 12.38 -11.20 -1.60
C SER A 176 11.88 -10.89 -0.19
N ASN A 177 11.37 -11.92 0.52
CA ASN A 177 11.00 -11.81 1.92
C ASN A 177 12.19 -11.40 2.81
N GLU A 178 13.40 -11.91 2.48
CA GLU A 178 14.64 -11.56 3.19
C GLU A 178 14.95 -10.05 3.02
N GLU A 179 14.76 -9.47 1.82
CA GLU A 179 14.96 -8.03 1.58
C GLU A 179 13.90 -7.20 2.32
N LYS A 180 12.64 -7.67 2.36
CA LYS A 180 11.56 -7.03 3.12
C LYS A 180 11.88 -6.97 4.62
N GLU A 181 12.27 -8.10 5.18
CA GLU A 181 12.61 -8.18 6.60
C GLU A 181 13.85 -7.33 6.92
N ALA A 182 14.89 -7.39 6.09
CA ALA A 182 16.10 -6.59 6.28
C ALA A 182 15.81 -5.08 6.27
N LEU A 183 14.95 -4.59 5.36
CA LEU A 183 14.55 -3.18 5.34
C LEU A 183 13.76 -2.82 6.61
N ALA A 184 12.86 -3.69 7.06
CA ALA A 184 12.09 -3.45 8.27
C ALA A 184 12.99 -3.32 9.51
N TRP A 185 13.96 -4.22 9.69
CA TRP A 185 14.95 -4.14 10.76
C TRP A 185 15.83 -2.89 10.67
N TYR A 186 16.22 -2.51 9.46
CA TYR A 186 17.01 -1.30 9.22
C TYR A 186 16.26 -0.02 9.61
N LEU A 187 14.94 0.00 9.40
CA LEU A 187 14.06 1.14 9.70
C LEU A 187 13.44 1.10 11.09
N ASP A 188 13.68 0.04 11.87
CA ASP A 188 13.06 -0.14 13.19
C ASP A 188 13.35 1.03 14.15
N GLY A 189 12.25 1.62 14.66
CA GLY A 189 12.25 2.81 15.52
C GLY A 189 12.43 4.14 14.79
N ARG A 190 12.48 4.14 13.44
CA ARG A 190 12.61 5.33 12.60
C ARG A 190 11.32 5.63 11.81
N ILE A 191 10.44 4.65 11.72
CA ILE A 191 9.12 4.72 11.06
C ILE A 191 8.06 4.06 11.93
N SER A 192 6.79 4.34 11.65
CA SER A 192 5.67 3.78 12.42
C SER A 192 5.29 2.38 11.93
N ALA A 193 5.26 2.16 10.62
CA ALA A 193 4.91 0.87 10.04
C ALA A 193 5.56 0.65 8.67
N VAL A 194 5.85 -0.61 8.34
CA VAL A 194 6.20 -1.08 7.00
C VAL A 194 5.48 -2.37 6.69
N ALA A 195 4.87 -2.43 5.52
CA ALA A 195 4.24 -3.63 5.00
C ALA A 195 4.75 -3.93 3.59
N GLY A 196 4.95 -5.22 3.30
CA GLY A 196 5.35 -5.67 1.98
C GLY A 196 4.15 -5.91 1.06
N THR A 197 4.39 -5.79 -0.25
CA THR A 197 3.50 -6.11 -1.36
C THR A 197 4.27 -6.87 -2.44
N HIS A 198 3.66 -7.23 -3.54
CA HIS A 198 4.18 -7.89 -4.73
C HIS A 198 3.88 -9.39 -4.85
N THR A 199 4.09 -10.19 -3.81
CA THR A 199 3.98 -11.65 -3.98
C THR A 199 2.55 -12.14 -4.14
N HIS A 200 1.57 -11.31 -3.76
CA HIS A 200 0.14 -11.64 -3.72
C HIS A 200 -0.23 -12.71 -2.68
N VAL A 201 0.74 -13.21 -1.92
CA VAL A 201 0.55 -14.26 -0.91
C VAL A 201 0.65 -13.62 0.48
N PRO A 202 -0.46 -13.56 1.25
CA PRO A 202 -0.45 -12.93 2.56
C PRO A 202 0.40 -13.73 3.53
N SER A 203 1.30 -13.05 4.25
CA SER A 203 2.07 -13.65 5.34
C SER A 203 1.30 -13.61 6.67
N VAL A 204 1.81 -14.34 7.67
CA VAL A 204 1.22 -14.47 9.01
C VAL A 204 2.23 -14.08 10.10
N ASP A 205 3.13 -13.16 9.76
CA ASP A 205 4.27 -12.79 10.58
C ASP A 205 4.16 -11.36 11.13
N GLU A 206 2.93 -10.82 11.19
CA GLU A 206 2.66 -9.50 11.76
C GLU A 206 3.27 -9.37 13.15
N ARG A 207 4.09 -8.35 13.36
CA ARG A 207 4.73 -8.07 14.64
C ARG A 207 5.16 -6.63 14.81
N VAL A 208 5.23 -6.19 16.05
CA VAL A 208 5.90 -4.93 16.38
C VAL A 208 7.37 -5.25 16.66
N LEU A 209 8.27 -4.61 15.92
CA LEU A 209 9.71 -4.77 16.08
C LEU A 209 10.20 -4.13 17.40
N PRO A 210 11.38 -4.51 17.91
CA PRO A 210 11.82 -4.11 19.26
C PRO A 210 11.84 -2.60 19.55
N LYS A 211 12.10 -1.77 18.53
CA LYS A 211 12.10 -0.30 18.68
C LYS A 211 10.74 0.34 18.35
N GLY A 212 9.73 -0.46 17.95
CA GLY A 212 8.34 -0.04 17.84
C GLY A 212 7.79 0.13 16.43
N THR A 213 8.53 -0.25 15.39
CA THR A 213 7.98 -0.29 14.02
C THR A 213 7.06 -1.49 13.83
N GLY A 214 5.84 -1.27 13.33
CA GLY A 214 4.95 -2.33 12.90
C GLY A 214 5.43 -2.95 11.60
N TYR A 215 5.43 -4.29 11.51
CA TYR A 215 5.91 -5.02 10.34
C TYR A 215 5.00 -6.17 9.94
N LEU A 216 4.80 -6.32 8.62
CA LEU A 216 4.20 -7.49 7.97
C LEU A 216 4.92 -7.74 6.65
N THR A 217 5.37 -8.98 6.42
CA THR A 217 6.14 -9.34 5.22
C THR A 217 5.35 -9.13 3.93
N ASP A 218 4.09 -9.54 3.86
CA ASP A 218 3.25 -9.31 2.68
C ASP A 218 1.77 -9.18 3.06
N LEU A 219 1.13 -8.14 2.53
CA LEU A 219 -0.29 -7.85 2.73
C LEU A 219 -1.21 -8.82 1.97
N GLY A 220 -0.67 -9.55 0.98
CA GLY A 220 -1.42 -10.37 0.07
C GLY A 220 -2.07 -9.57 -1.05
N MET A 221 -3.07 -10.16 -1.67
CA MET A 221 -3.76 -9.66 -2.86
C MET A 221 -5.22 -9.33 -2.55
N THR A 222 -5.67 -8.16 -2.98
CA THR A 222 -7.10 -7.84 -3.07
C THR A 222 -7.57 -8.18 -4.48
N GLY A 223 -8.25 -9.33 -4.62
CA GLY A 223 -8.54 -9.86 -5.95
C GLY A 223 -9.22 -11.23 -5.92
N PRO A 224 -9.25 -11.94 -7.05
CA PRO A 224 -9.91 -13.24 -7.17
C PRO A 224 -9.18 -14.31 -6.37
N ILE A 225 -9.89 -15.03 -5.48
CA ILE A 225 -9.29 -16.04 -4.60
C ILE A 225 -9.13 -17.40 -5.30
N ASP A 226 -10.03 -17.76 -6.21
CA ASP A 226 -9.95 -18.99 -7.00
C ASP A 226 -9.06 -18.77 -8.23
N SER A 227 -7.75 -18.56 -7.99
CA SER A 227 -6.81 -18.11 -9.01
C SER A 227 -5.37 -18.54 -8.69
N VAL A 228 -4.47 -18.36 -9.62
CA VAL A 228 -3.03 -18.42 -9.36
C VAL A 228 -2.51 -16.99 -9.23
N ILE A 229 -2.35 -16.53 -8.01
CA ILE A 229 -1.94 -15.15 -7.67
C ILE A 229 -2.73 -14.05 -8.41
N GLY A 230 -4.05 -14.25 -8.59
CA GLY A 230 -4.94 -13.31 -9.28
C GLY A 230 -5.17 -13.61 -10.76
N MET A 231 -4.42 -14.54 -11.35
CA MET A 231 -4.46 -14.89 -12.76
C MET A 231 -5.23 -16.20 -13.02
N ASN A 232 -5.76 -16.33 -14.22
CA ASN A 232 -6.48 -17.53 -14.67
C ASN A 232 -5.63 -18.79 -14.51
N GLY A 233 -6.13 -19.74 -13.72
CA GLY A 233 -5.40 -20.96 -13.33
C GLY A 233 -5.01 -21.83 -14.53
N ASP A 234 -5.91 -22.01 -15.52
CA ASP A 234 -5.64 -22.86 -16.69
C ASP A 234 -4.51 -22.27 -17.54
N ILE A 235 -4.49 -20.95 -17.70
CA ILE A 235 -3.42 -20.25 -18.43
C ILE A 235 -2.09 -20.41 -17.68
N CYS A 236 -2.10 -20.24 -16.35
CA CYS A 236 -0.90 -20.42 -15.52
C CYS A 236 -0.36 -21.85 -15.61
N ILE A 237 -1.23 -22.87 -15.43
CA ILE A 237 -0.86 -24.29 -15.54
C ILE A 237 -0.26 -24.57 -16.90
N ARG A 238 -0.92 -24.12 -17.99
CA ARG A 238 -0.41 -24.33 -19.34
C ARG A 238 0.96 -23.70 -19.57
N ARG A 239 1.21 -22.48 -19.05
CA ARG A 239 2.53 -21.82 -19.11
C ARG A 239 3.61 -22.64 -18.42
N PHE A 240 3.35 -23.16 -17.22
CA PHE A 240 4.31 -23.97 -16.49
C PHE A 240 4.59 -25.32 -17.15
N ILE A 241 3.57 -25.96 -17.74
CA ILE A 241 3.75 -27.24 -18.44
C ILE A 241 4.52 -27.05 -19.76
N THR A 242 4.16 -26.03 -20.54
CA THR A 242 4.67 -25.91 -21.93
C THR A 242 5.83 -24.94 -22.09
N GLN A 243 6.10 -24.09 -21.09
CA GLN A 243 7.07 -22.98 -21.13
C GLN A 243 6.76 -21.96 -22.25
N ILE A 244 5.55 -22.00 -22.84
CA ILE A 244 5.11 -21.00 -23.82
C ILE A 244 4.57 -19.78 -23.10
N PRO A 245 4.98 -18.54 -23.46
CA PRO A 245 4.55 -17.31 -22.79
C PRO A 245 3.13 -16.89 -23.25
N TYR A 246 2.11 -17.68 -22.88
CA TYR A 246 0.73 -17.27 -23.08
C TYR A 246 0.45 -15.94 -22.40
N LYS A 247 -0.43 -15.12 -23.02
CA LYS A 247 -0.89 -13.87 -22.40
C LYS A 247 -1.65 -14.20 -21.12
N MET A 248 -1.24 -13.58 -20.03
CA MET A 248 -1.91 -13.73 -18.74
C MET A 248 -3.22 -12.93 -18.72
N GLU A 249 -4.23 -13.49 -18.09
CA GLU A 249 -5.54 -12.87 -17.90
C GLU A 249 -5.92 -12.96 -16.43
N THR A 250 -6.55 -11.92 -15.90
CA THR A 250 -7.09 -11.92 -14.54
C THR A 250 -8.14 -13.01 -14.41
N ALA A 251 -8.14 -13.75 -13.31
CA ALA A 251 -9.21 -14.71 -13.02
C ALA A 251 -10.50 -13.97 -12.69
N GLU A 252 -11.63 -14.62 -12.93
CA GLU A 252 -12.95 -14.18 -12.51
C GLU A 252 -13.42 -14.99 -11.27
N GLY A 253 -14.56 -14.63 -10.68
CA GLY A 253 -15.19 -15.37 -9.59
C GLY A 253 -15.14 -14.63 -8.26
N SER A 254 -15.16 -15.43 -7.17
CA SER A 254 -15.13 -14.92 -5.81
C SER A 254 -13.85 -14.12 -5.55
N SER A 255 -13.99 -13.02 -4.82
CA SER A 255 -12.86 -12.14 -4.54
C SER A 255 -12.78 -11.79 -3.05
N ALA A 256 -11.57 -11.47 -2.59
CA ALA A 256 -11.34 -11.03 -1.22
C ALA A 256 -10.58 -9.71 -1.19
N ILE A 257 -10.77 -8.97 -0.08
CA ILE A 257 -9.89 -7.89 0.32
C ILE A 257 -8.89 -8.41 1.33
N MET A 258 -7.60 -8.13 1.12
CA MET A 258 -6.52 -8.49 2.02
C MET A 258 -5.70 -7.25 2.39
N GLY A 259 -5.19 -7.24 3.62
CA GLY A 259 -4.41 -6.12 4.13
C GLY A 259 -4.12 -6.24 5.61
N ALA A 260 -3.74 -5.12 6.23
CA ALA A 260 -3.57 -5.01 7.67
C ALA A 260 -3.90 -3.60 8.17
N ILE A 261 -4.40 -3.53 9.41
CA ILE A 261 -4.53 -2.29 10.16
C ILE A 261 -3.37 -2.19 11.15
N PHE A 262 -2.67 -1.06 11.13
CA PHE A 262 -1.62 -0.72 12.09
C PHE A 262 -2.13 0.39 12.99
N ARG A 263 -2.11 0.15 14.31
CA ARG A 263 -2.49 1.13 15.32
C ARG A 263 -1.24 1.75 15.92
N ILE A 264 -1.12 3.04 15.81
CA ILE A 264 0.09 3.79 16.14
C ILE A 264 -0.20 4.74 17.29
N GLU A 265 0.66 4.78 18.28
CA GLU A 265 0.62 5.82 19.34
C GLU A 265 1.20 7.13 18.78
N PRO A 266 0.39 8.20 18.68
CA PRO A 266 0.81 9.42 17.97
C PRO A 266 1.98 10.16 18.61
N LYS A 267 2.18 10.02 19.94
CA LYS A 267 3.24 10.74 20.67
C LYS A 267 4.60 10.11 20.50
N SER A 268 4.65 8.78 20.47
CA SER A 268 5.91 8.03 20.35
C SER A 268 6.19 7.57 18.92
N HIS A 269 5.20 7.69 18.02
CA HIS A 269 5.19 7.16 16.65
C HIS A 269 5.33 5.63 16.58
N ARG A 270 5.19 4.92 17.71
CA ARG A 270 5.33 3.47 17.81
C ARG A 270 4.03 2.77 17.40
N CYS A 271 4.14 1.73 16.62
CA CYS A 271 3.05 0.78 16.43
C CYS A 271 2.81 0.04 17.75
N VAL A 272 1.55 -0.11 18.13
CA VAL A 272 1.14 -0.80 19.36
C VAL A 272 0.33 -2.06 19.07
N GLU A 273 -0.27 -2.17 17.89
CA GLU A 273 -1.07 -3.30 17.49
C GLU A 273 -1.12 -3.43 15.97
N ILE A 274 -1.16 -4.66 15.49
CA ILE A 274 -1.36 -4.98 14.06
C ILE A 274 -2.43 -6.07 13.99
N GLU A 275 -3.41 -5.88 13.11
CA GLU A 275 -4.46 -6.86 12.85
C GLU A 275 -4.56 -7.08 11.34
N ARG A 276 -4.42 -8.32 10.88
CA ARG A 276 -4.60 -8.66 9.47
C ARG A 276 -6.06 -8.58 9.08
N VAL A 277 -6.30 -8.14 7.86
CA VAL A 277 -7.62 -8.05 7.25
C VAL A 277 -7.75 -9.13 6.17
N PHE A 278 -8.79 -9.94 6.28
CA PHE A 278 -9.25 -10.85 5.24
C PHE A 278 -10.76 -10.88 5.24
N GLN A 279 -11.39 -10.50 4.12
CA GLN A 279 -12.85 -10.65 3.93
C GLN A 279 -13.12 -11.08 2.49
N SER A 280 -13.98 -12.07 2.28
CA SER A 280 -14.34 -12.61 0.96
C SER A 280 -15.82 -12.46 0.66
N LEU A 281 -16.12 -12.33 -0.64
CA LEU A 281 -17.48 -12.41 -1.20
C LEU A 281 -17.96 -13.85 -1.24
#